data_341d963227325d1566899dbd690470a0
#
_entry.id   341d963227325d1566899dbd690470a0
#
_cell.length_a   1.000
_cell.length_b   1.000
_cell.length_c   1.000
_cell.angle_alpha   90.00
_cell.angle_beta   90.00
_cell.angle_gamma   90.00
#
_symmetry.space_group_name_H-M   'P 1'
#
loop_
_entity.id
_entity.type
_entity.pdbx_description
1 polymer ?
#
loop_
_entity_poly.entity_id
_entity_poly.type
_entity_poly.pdbx_seq_one_letter_code
_entity_poly.pdbx_strand_id
1 'polypeptide(L)'
;MSRKTVALAAGGCLIILLVAACAVAVAGLSAFELPSLIAGATATATQTAVSTPTPIPTLTSSPTPVPSPSASATFTPAPSPAAETVATPTAPPGPTKEPKPTPTPWLMQLRDDLPPLRLQDWPRPPDDNGWGIHFQYFNEGDLEVQIARMKELRFKWALVVYGDENFLRMAAPRFKEAGIVVVWRRTLQAHDPYYDWARDIKILQEAGMPPYMQAYNEPTLQAEWDEEQEMDEWLFIDLLLTASRDIYNAGGYVGWQFVEDEWLTDALHALKSHGGERIYRRMFFVPHAYGLNHPPDYDEDVNAVLGFLHYADLFQREIGYVPPMVVGEGGWKYGGDDDNRFPKVDEKLYSEYYAALYNWFRSGVLSNGQPLPDYLFAFCPWILSSPTDPNAFYDSFVGDHAPTKEAIKALPPFKRKFSWGF
;
A
#
# COMPACT_ATOMS: atom_id res chain seq x y z
N MET A 1 -18.14 -28.36 -2.17
CA MET A 1 -17.71 -27.01 -1.89
C MET A 1 -17.49 -26.28 -3.21
N SER A 2 -18.07 -25.13 -3.39
CA SER A 2 -18.43 -24.56 -4.70
C SER A 2 -17.28 -23.78 -5.34
N ARG A 3 -16.94 -24.13 -6.58
CA ARG A 3 -15.99 -23.39 -7.47
C ARG A 3 -16.67 -22.11 -7.99
N LYS A 4 -16.66 -21.02 -7.25
CA LYS A 4 -17.22 -19.72 -7.73
C LYS A 4 -16.38 -18.49 -7.37
N THR A 5 -15.11 -18.61 -7.02
CA THR A 5 -14.31 -17.48 -6.53
C THR A 5 -13.18 -17.02 -7.46
N VAL A 6 -13.06 -17.54 -8.68
CA VAL A 6 -11.87 -17.28 -9.53
C VAL A 6 -12.07 -16.14 -10.55
N ALA A 7 -13.23 -15.53 -10.69
CA ALA A 7 -13.51 -14.62 -11.81
C ALA A 7 -13.30 -13.12 -11.54
N LEU A 8 -13.05 -12.65 -10.31
CA LEU A 8 -12.93 -11.21 -10.01
C LEU A 8 -11.48 -10.69 -9.89
N ALA A 9 -10.49 -11.53 -9.75
CA ALA A 9 -9.09 -11.09 -9.62
C ALA A 9 -8.48 -10.51 -10.92
N ALA A 10 -9.07 -10.78 -12.08
CA ALA A 10 -8.50 -10.38 -13.36
C ALA A 10 -8.66 -8.88 -13.71
N GLY A 11 -9.56 -8.15 -13.06
CA GLY A 11 -9.84 -6.74 -13.38
C GLY A 11 -8.83 -5.75 -12.78
N GLY A 12 -8.28 -6.05 -11.62
CA GLY A 12 -7.31 -5.18 -10.92
C GLY A 12 -5.92 -5.18 -11.56
N CYS A 13 -5.50 -6.32 -12.11
CA CYS A 13 -4.16 -6.49 -12.68
C CYS A 13 -3.90 -5.64 -13.95
N LEU A 14 -4.92 -5.31 -14.74
CA LEU A 14 -4.72 -4.61 -16.02
C LEU A 14 -4.26 -3.15 -15.86
N ILE A 15 -4.50 -2.54 -14.72
CA ILE A 15 -4.16 -1.12 -14.49
C ILE A 15 -2.72 -0.96 -14.02
N ILE A 16 -2.19 -1.92 -13.26
CA ILE A 16 -0.79 -1.91 -12.81
C ILE A 16 0.14 -2.12 -14.02
N LEU A 17 -0.25 -2.93 -15.00
CA LEU A 17 0.50 -3.16 -16.24
C LEU A 17 0.69 -1.90 -17.10
N LEU A 18 -0.26 -0.95 -17.08
CA LEU A 18 -0.13 0.31 -17.83
C LEU A 18 0.87 1.28 -17.18
N VAL A 19 1.04 1.25 -15.87
CA VAL A 19 1.97 2.13 -15.15
C VAL A 19 3.42 1.65 -15.27
N ALA A 20 3.66 0.34 -15.23
CA ALA A 20 4.99 -0.24 -15.41
C ALA A 20 5.52 -0.05 -16.84
N ALA A 21 4.68 -0.20 -17.86
CA ALA A 21 5.06 -0.01 -19.26
C ALA A 21 5.43 1.45 -19.60
N CYS A 22 4.85 2.45 -18.91
CA CYS A 22 5.21 3.86 -19.12
C CYS A 22 6.56 4.24 -18.52
N ALA A 23 7.02 3.59 -17.45
CA ALA A 23 8.29 3.89 -16.82
C ALA A 23 9.51 3.54 -17.70
N VAL A 24 9.40 2.53 -18.54
CA VAL A 24 10.48 2.11 -19.47
C VAL A 24 10.57 3.00 -20.71
N ALA A 25 9.48 3.63 -21.16
CA ALA A 25 9.45 4.44 -22.37
C ALA A 25 10.07 5.85 -22.20
N VAL A 26 10.24 6.37 -20.98
CA VAL A 26 10.74 7.73 -20.73
C VAL A 26 12.27 7.81 -20.62
N ALA A 27 12.96 6.69 -20.42
CA ALA A 27 14.43 6.67 -20.32
C ALA A 27 15.19 6.90 -21.65
N GLY A 28 14.49 7.04 -22.77
CA GLY A 28 15.07 7.10 -24.13
C GLY A 28 15.14 8.50 -24.78
N LEU A 29 14.66 9.59 -24.18
CA LEU A 29 14.54 10.90 -24.85
C LEU A 29 15.15 12.05 -24.03
N SER A 30 16.47 12.04 -23.85
CA SER A 30 17.21 13.20 -23.37
C SER A 30 18.29 13.60 -24.37
N ALA A 31 17.95 14.47 -25.33
CA ALA A 31 18.86 15.40 -25.99
C ALA A 31 18.10 16.32 -26.97
N PHE A 32 17.56 17.44 -26.51
CA PHE A 32 17.35 18.61 -27.38
C PHE A 32 17.46 19.88 -26.53
N GLU A 33 18.49 20.68 -26.84
CA GLU A 33 18.70 22.04 -26.31
C GLU A 33 17.66 23.00 -26.89
N LEU A 34 17.08 23.87 -26.05
CA LEU A 34 16.31 25.02 -26.48
C LEU A 34 16.95 26.33 -25.96
N PRO A 35 17.07 27.35 -26.79
CA PRO A 35 17.72 28.60 -26.39
C PRO A 35 16.80 29.52 -25.59
N SER A 36 17.40 30.24 -24.64
CA SER A 36 16.80 31.26 -23.81
C SER A 36 16.36 32.51 -24.60
N LEU A 37 15.13 32.98 -24.37
CA LEU A 37 14.67 34.32 -24.71
C LEU A 37 14.10 35.00 -23.45
N ILE A 38 14.82 35.98 -22.95
CA ILE A 38 14.39 36.90 -21.88
C ILE A 38 13.60 38.03 -22.55
N ALA A 39 12.38 38.30 -22.11
CA ALA A 39 11.73 39.59 -22.29
C ALA A 39 10.81 39.86 -21.08
N GLY A 40 11.12 40.96 -20.39
CA GLY A 40 10.39 41.44 -19.23
C GLY A 40 9.05 42.07 -19.58
N ALA A 41 8.09 41.93 -18.68
CA ALA A 41 6.89 42.76 -18.66
C ALA A 41 6.52 43.10 -17.21
N THR A 42 6.59 44.40 -16.93
CA THR A 42 6.12 45.02 -15.68
C THR A 42 4.59 45.08 -15.70
N ALA A 43 3.93 44.47 -14.74
CA ALA A 43 2.48 44.57 -14.59
C ALA A 43 2.12 45.39 -13.35
N THR A 44 1.36 46.46 -13.59
CA THR A 44 0.77 47.41 -12.63
C THR A 44 -0.40 46.78 -11.92
N ALA A 45 -0.40 46.80 -10.57
CA ALA A 45 -1.49 46.31 -9.75
C ALA A 45 -2.67 47.31 -9.72
N THR A 46 -3.84 46.87 -10.16
CA THR A 46 -5.10 47.59 -9.98
C THR A 46 -5.90 46.95 -8.83
N GLN A 47 -6.15 47.73 -7.78
CA GLN A 47 -7.00 47.35 -6.66
C GLN A 47 -8.48 47.30 -7.11
N THR A 48 -9.14 46.14 -6.93
CA THR A 48 -10.59 46.00 -7.11
C THR A 48 -11.28 45.91 -5.75
N ALA A 49 -12.34 46.68 -5.57
CA ALA A 49 -13.09 46.86 -4.35
C ALA A 49 -13.82 45.55 -3.88
N VAL A 50 -13.81 45.38 -2.56
CA VAL A 50 -14.50 44.29 -1.84
C VAL A 50 -16.00 44.60 -1.81
N SER A 51 -16.84 43.69 -2.34
CA SER A 51 -18.29 43.72 -2.20
C SER A 51 -18.73 42.81 -1.01
N THR A 52 -19.59 43.40 -0.17
CA THR A 52 -20.20 42.80 1.04
C THR A 52 -21.18 41.68 0.66
N PRO A 53 -21.16 40.51 1.32
CA PRO A 53 -22.10 39.44 1.01
C PRO A 53 -23.49 39.70 1.64
N THR A 54 -24.54 39.47 0.83
CA THR A 54 -25.95 39.49 1.21
C THR A 54 -26.30 38.19 1.96
N PRO A 55 -27.11 38.23 3.03
CA PRO A 55 -27.47 37.01 3.77
C PRO A 55 -28.47 36.13 3.00
N ILE A 56 -28.19 34.81 3.01
CA ILE A 56 -29.01 33.75 2.42
C ILE A 56 -30.14 33.37 3.38
N PRO A 57 -31.38 33.23 2.91
CA PRO A 57 -32.52 32.83 3.75
C PRO A 57 -32.44 31.32 4.11
N THR A 58 -32.63 31.01 5.38
CA THR A 58 -32.72 29.66 5.94
C THR A 58 -34.05 29.01 5.55
N LEU A 59 -34.00 27.97 4.74
CA LEU A 59 -35.15 27.10 4.46
C LEU A 59 -35.25 26.01 5.53
N THR A 60 -36.29 26.08 6.34
CA THR A 60 -36.69 25.06 7.32
C THR A 60 -37.50 23.99 6.59
N SER A 61 -36.95 22.81 6.37
CA SER A 61 -37.68 21.66 5.83
C SER A 61 -38.25 20.80 6.97
N SER A 62 -39.56 20.62 6.96
CA SER A 62 -40.33 19.74 7.86
C SER A 62 -40.17 18.28 7.39
N PRO A 63 -39.99 17.30 8.27
CA PRO A 63 -39.83 15.89 7.85
C PRO A 63 -41.18 15.28 7.45
N THR A 64 -41.25 14.70 6.25
CA THR A 64 -42.36 13.89 5.76
C THR A 64 -42.26 12.49 6.36
N PRO A 65 -43.36 11.87 6.85
CA PRO A 65 -43.31 10.55 7.44
C PRO A 65 -43.11 9.46 6.37
N VAL A 66 -42.19 8.53 6.64
CA VAL A 66 -41.86 7.33 5.83
C VAL A 66 -42.98 6.28 6.04
N PRO A 67 -43.55 5.68 4.99
CA PRO A 67 -44.51 4.59 5.13
C PRO A 67 -43.84 3.30 5.57
N SER A 68 -44.47 2.58 6.50
CA SER A 68 -44.07 1.27 7.04
C SER A 68 -44.09 0.18 5.96
N PRO A 69 -43.14 -0.77 5.93
CA PRO A 69 -43.12 -1.83 4.93
C PRO A 69 -44.24 -2.84 5.14
N SER A 70 -44.96 -3.11 4.06
CA SER A 70 -46.01 -4.12 3.96
C SER A 70 -45.43 -5.53 3.94
N ALA A 71 -46.11 -6.47 4.57
CA ALA A 71 -45.72 -7.84 4.78
C ALA A 71 -45.40 -8.59 3.46
N SER A 72 -44.26 -9.28 3.47
CA SER A 72 -43.78 -10.10 2.37
C SER A 72 -44.54 -11.43 2.28
N ALA A 73 -45.07 -11.74 1.12
CA ALA A 73 -45.75 -13.00 0.83
C ALA A 73 -44.75 -14.16 0.75
N THR A 74 -45.00 -15.20 1.50
CA THR A 74 -44.23 -16.46 1.51
C THR A 74 -44.52 -17.23 0.24
N PHE A 75 -43.53 -17.39 -0.64
CA PHE A 75 -43.60 -18.30 -1.80
C PHE A 75 -43.21 -19.72 -1.38
N THR A 76 -44.12 -20.67 -1.58
CA THR A 76 -43.85 -22.12 -1.45
C THR A 76 -43.32 -22.61 -2.81
N PRO A 77 -42.11 -23.21 -2.89
CA PRO A 77 -41.63 -23.74 -4.14
C PRO A 77 -42.31 -25.08 -4.51
N ALA A 78 -42.69 -25.20 -5.78
CA ALA A 78 -43.19 -26.45 -6.36
C ALA A 78 -42.08 -27.49 -6.52
N PRO A 79 -42.37 -28.80 -6.46
CA PRO A 79 -41.37 -29.85 -6.57
C PRO A 79 -40.81 -29.92 -8.00
N SER A 80 -39.49 -29.89 -8.10
CA SER A 80 -38.73 -30.05 -9.34
C SER A 80 -38.76 -31.50 -9.84
N PRO A 81 -38.91 -31.78 -11.14
CA PRO A 81 -38.83 -33.14 -11.67
C PRO A 81 -37.39 -33.69 -11.58
N ALA A 82 -37.29 -34.97 -11.24
CA ALA A 82 -36.03 -35.70 -11.13
C ALA A 82 -35.26 -35.68 -12.48
N ALA A 83 -34.02 -35.19 -12.44
CA ALA A 83 -33.12 -35.22 -13.58
C ALA A 83 -32.49 -36.61 -13.73
N GLU A 84 -32.67 -37.22 -14.88
CA GLU A 84 -31.91 -38.42 -15.29
C GLU A 84 -30.42 -38.08 -15.36
N THR A 85 -29.62 -38.84 -14.59
CA THR A 85 -28.15 -38.76 -14.59
C THR A 85 -27.59 -39.40 -15.86
N VAL A 86 -27.28 -38.60 -16.88
CA VAL A 86 -26.42 -39.02 -17.99
C VAL A 86 -24.98 -39.06 -17.50
N ALA A 87 -24.39 -40.25 -17.45
CA ALA A 87 -22.97 -40.42 -17.10
C ALA A 87 -22.07 -39.74 -18.14
N THR A 88 -21.41 -38.65 -17.75
CA THR A 88 -20.38 -38.01 -18.57
C THR A 88 -19.12 -38.87 -18.57
N PRO A 89 -18.51 -39.19 -19.73
CA PRO A 89 -17.27 -39.94 -19.76
C PRO A 89 -16.15 -39.14 -19.05
N THR A 90 -15.55 -39.77 -18.04
CA THR A 90 -14.39 -39.21 -17.31
C THR A 90 -13.22 -39.12 -18.28
N ALA A 91 -12.73 -37.92 -18.52
CA ALA A 91 -11.48 -37.70 -19.26
C ALA A 91 -10.32 -38.40 -18.54
N PRO A 92 -9.35 -39.01 -19.26
CA PRO A 92 -8.18 -39.62 -18.64
C PRO A 92 -7.44 -38.57 -17.82
N PRO A 93 -6.88 -38.95 -16.63
CA PRO A 93 -6.08 -38.00 -15.83
C PRO A 93 -4.91 -37.50 -16.67
N GLY A 94 -4.78 -36.17 -16.74
CA GLY A 94 -3.64 -35.54 -17.35
C GLY A 94 -2.34 -35.96 -16.65
N PRO A 95 -1.17 -35.82 -17.31
CA PRO A 95 0.11 -36.20 -16.73
C PRO A 95 0.28 -35.47 -15.39
N THR A 96 0.39 -36.22 -14.32
CA THR A 96 0.74 -35.72 -12.99
C THR A 96 2.12 -35.09 -13.10
N LYS A 97 2.20 -33.75 -12.89
CA LYS A 97 3.52 -33.09 -12.80
C LYS A 97 4.28 -33.77 -11.66
N GLU A 98 5.45 -34.31 -11.94
CA GLU A 98 6.33 -34.81 -10.89
C GLU A 98 6.61 -33.68 -9.90
N PRO A 99 6.49 -33.93 -8.58
CA PRO A 99 6.84 -32.91 -7.60
C PRO A 99 8.32 -32.55 -7.80
N LYS A 100 8.60 -31.25 -8.02
CA LYS A 100 9.98 -30.75 -8.00
C LYS A 100 10.63 -31.18 -6.68
N PRO A 101 11.89 -31.66 -6.69
CA PRO A 101 12.57 -32.01 -5.45
C PRO A 101 12.65 -30.75 -4.56
N THR A 102 12.09 -30.83 -3.36
CA THR A 102 12.22 -29.80 -2.35
C THR A 102 13.70 -29.62 -2.03
N PRO A 103 14.30 -28.44 -2.22
CA PRO A 103 15.68 -28.20 -1.88
C PRO A 103 15.91 -28.53 -0.40
N THR A 104 17.06 -29.16 -0.08
CA THR A 104 17.42 -29.37 1.33
C THR A 104 17.57 -28.00 1.98
N PRO A 105 16.82 -27.69 3.07
CA PRO A 105 16.90 -26.39 3.70
C PRO A 105 18.32 -26.08 4.16
N TRP A 106 18.87 -24.94 3.74
CA TRP A 106 20.08 -24.39 4.33
C TRP A 106 19.73 -23.68 5.65
N LEU A 107 20.57 -23.79 6.68
CA LEU A 107 20.30 -23.11 7.94
C LEU A 107 20.77 -21.66 7.90
N MET A 108 19.89 -20.74 8.24
CA MET A 108 20.22 -19.31 8.37
C MET A 108 21.21 -19.08 9.50
N GLN A 109 22.28 -18.35 9.19
CA GLN A 109 23.19 -17.83 10.19
C GLN A 109 22.76 -16.42 10.57
N LEU A 110 22.02 -16.31 11.67
CA LEU A 110 21.56 -15.04 12.22
C LEU A 110 22.46 -14.62 13.39
N ARG A 111 22.77 -13.32 13.44
CA ARG A 111 23.41 -12.74 14.62
C ARG A 111 22.48 -12.88 15.83
N ASP A 112 23.07 -13.07 17.02
CA ASP A 112 22.34 -13.38 18.26
C ASP A 112 22.25 -12.20 19.24
N ASP A 113 22.93 -11.09 18.93
CA ASP A 113 22.97 -9.88 19.76
C ASP A 113 21.82 -8.89 19.51
N LEU A 114 20.95 -9.13 18.49
CA LEU A 114 19.79 -8.30 18.28
C LEU A 114 18.61 -8.74 19.17
N PRO A 115 18.08 -7.86 20.03
CA PRO A 115 16.94 -8.20 20.88
C PRO A 115 15.65 -8.35 20.03
N PRO A 116 14.75 -9.26 20.45
CA PRO A 116 13.40 -9.30 19.89
C PRO A 116 12.65 -8.01 20.26
N LEU A 117 11.88 -7.46 19.32
CA LEU A 117 11.12 -6.24 19.53
C LEU A 117 9.67 -6.55 19.87
N ARG A 118 9.09 -5.79 20.80
CA ARG A 118 7.66 -5.66 21.01
C ARG A 118 7.17 -4.49 20.14
N LEU A 119 5.88 -4.41 19.79
CA LEU A 119 5.32 -3.33 18.98
C LEU A 119 5.72 -1.93 19.46
N GLN A 120 5.75 -1.72 20.78
CA GLN A 120 6.11 -0.43 21.39
C GLN A 120 7.58 -0.04 21.22
N ASP A 121 8.47 -1.01 20.97
CA ASP A 121 9.92 -0.78 20.87
C ASP A 121 10.35 -0.41 19.45
N TRP A 122 9.45 -0.47 18.48
CA TRP A 122 9.74 -0.11 17.10
C TRP A 122 9.90 1.40 16.93
N PRO A 123 10.91 1.86 16.17
CA PRO A 123 11.12 3.28 15.92
C PRO A 123 9.98 3.88 15.11
N ARG A 124 9.46 5.00 15.57
CA ARG A 124 8.36 5.74 14.94
C ARG A 124 8.70 7.24 14.89
N PRO A 125 7.99 8.03 14.05
CA PRO A 125 8.17 9.49 14.06
C PRO A 125 7.91 10.08 15.44
N PRO A 126 8.60 11.16 15.85
CA PRO A 126 8.39 11.80 17.15
C PRO A 126 6.93 12.22 17.41
N ASP A 127 6.26 12.71 16.37
CA ASP A 127 4.85 13.12 16.41
C ASP A 127 4.02 12.21 15.50
N ASP A 128 4.15 10.90 15.73
CA ASP A 128 3.49 9.86 14.94
C ASP A 128 1.98 10.06 14.93
N ASN A 129 1.43 10.21 13.74
CA ASN A 129 -0.02 10.29 13.49
C ASN A 129 -0.52 9.13 12.62
N GLY A 130 0.36 8.20 12.21
CA GLY A 130 0.03 7.08 11.32
C GLY A 130 -0.28 7.48 9.86
N TRP A 131 -0.21 8.77 9.55
CA TRP A 131 -0.47 9.26 8.21
C TRP A 131 0.78 9.12 7.34
N GLY A 132 0.63 8.50 6.20
CA GLY A 132 1.70 8.30 5.23
C GLY A 132 1.25 8.51 3.81
N ILE A 133 2.21 8.34 2.89
CA ILE A 133 1.99 8.43 1.45
C ILE A 133 3.04 7.59 0.72
N HIS A 134 2.67 6.97 -0.39
CA HIS A 134 3.60 6.35 -1.32
C HIS A 134 4.28 7.42 -2.18
N PHE A 135 5.58 7.32 -2.38
CA PHE A 135 6.37 8.23 -3.18
C PHE A 135 7.34 7.47 -4.07
N GLN A 136 7.25 7.73 -5.36
CA GLN A 136 8.24 7.30 -6.35
C GLN A 136 9.10 8.49 -6.72
N TYR A 137 10.41 8.28 -6.73
CA TYR A 137 11.38 9.30 -7.05
C TYR A 137 11.85 9.15 -8.50
N PHE A 138 11.82 10.25 -9.25
CA PHE A 138 12.23 10.25 -10.64
C PHE A 138 13.38 11.19 -10.96
N ASN A 139 13.59 12.28 -10.17
CA ASN A 139 14.71 13.19 -10.35
C ASN A 139 15.05 14.00 -9.08
N GLU A 140 16.33 14.41 -8.94
CA GLU A 140 16.85 15.07 -7.71
C GLU A 140 16.19 16.41 -7.39
N GLY A 141 15.75 17.17 -8.41
CA GLY A 141 15.17 18.51 -8.22
C GLY A 141 13.84 18.51 -7.49
N ASP A 142 13.16 17.37 -7.45
CA ASP A 142 11.80 17.29 -6.94
C ASP A 142 11.72 16.91 -5.45
N LEU A 143 12.77 16.34 -4.86
CA LEU A 143 12.69 15.78 -3.51
C LEU A 143 12.27 16.83 -2.46
N GLU A 144 12.84 18.04 -2.50
CA GLU A 144 12.48 19.10 -1.54
C GLU A 144 11.02 19.55 -1.71
N VAL A 145 10.55 19.63 -2.97
CA VAL A 145 9.16 19.94 -3.27
C VAL A 145 8.24 18.85 -2.72
N GLN A 146 8.60 17.57 -2.92
CA GLN A 146 7.79 16.44 -2.46
C GLN A 146 7.77 16.36 -0.91
N ILE A 147 8.90 16.59 -0.26
CA ILE A 147 8.96 16.67 1.21
C ILE A 147 8.11 17.84 1.73
N ALA A 148 8.14 19.00 1.06
CA ALA A 148 7.29 20.13 1.42
C ALA A 148 5.80 19.80 1.30
N ARG A 149 5.39 19.09 0.23
CA ARG A 149 4.02 18.57 0.03
C ARG A 149 3.61 17.59 1.13
N MET A 150 4.50 16.65 1.49
CA MET A 150 4.26 15.72 2.60
C MET A 150 4.06 16.46 3.93
N LYS A 151 4.87 17.50 4.19
CA LYS A 151 4.73 18.34 5.39
C LYS A 151 3.45 19.16 5.38
N GLU A 152 3.04 19.69 4.24
CA GLU A 152 1.78 20.41 4.06
C GLU A 152 0.59 19.54 4.48
N LEU A 153 0.59 18.25 4.09
CA LEU A 153 -0.43 17.26 4.44
C LEU A 153 -0.17 16.56 5.78
N ARG A 154 0.88 16.96 6.49
CA ARG A 154 1.27 16.42 7.82
C ARG A 154 1.59 14.92 7.82
N PHE A 155 2.03 14.36 6.68
CA PHE A 155 2.47 12.98 6.62
C PHE A 155 3.74 12.79 7.47
N LYS A 156 3.74 11.73 8.26
CA LYS A 156 4.83 11.33 9.15
C LYS A 156 5.51 10.05 8.69
N TRP A 157 4.88 9.34 7.78
CA TRP A 157 5.38 8.13 7.16
C TRP A 157 5.43 8.30 5.64
N ALA A 158 6.36 7.60 5.01
CA ALA A 158 6.37 7.43 3.57
C ALA A 158 6.82 6.02 3.21
N LEU A 159 6.30 5.46 2.11
CA LEU A 159 6.98 4.40 1.39
C LEU A 159 7.69 5.04 0.22
N VAL A 160 8.99 4.77 0.08
CA VAL A 160 9.83 5.38 -0.95
C VAL A 160 10.54 4.32 -1.77
N VAL A 161 10.29 4.31 -3.07
CA VAL A 161 10.99 3.44 -4.02
C VAL A 161 12.33 4.06 -4.38
N TYR A 162 13.41 3.28 -4.34
CA TYR A 162 14.75 3.77 -4.67
C TYR A 162 15.51 2.80 -5.59
N GLY A 163 16.31 3.35 -6.48
CA GLY A 163 17.10 2.58 -7.46
C GLY A 163 18.56 2.34 -7.05
N ASP A 164 19.18 3.25 -6.29
CA ASP A 164 20.60 3.18 -5.96
C ASP A 164 20.97 3.81 -4.61
N GLU A 165 22.21 3.61 -4.20
CA GLU A 165 22.76 4.12 -2.93
C GLU A 165 22.91 5.65 -2.90
N ASN A 166 23.11 6.30 -4.06
CA ASN A 166 23.28 7.74 -4.10
C ASN A 166 22.00 8.45 -3.71
N PHE A 167 20.87 7.88 -4.17
CA PHE A 167 19.56 8.35 -3.74
C PHE A 167 19.38 8.22 -2.22
N LEU A 168 19.74 7.06 -1.62
CA LEU A 168 19.66 6.89 -0.17
C LEU A 168 20.50 7.90 0.58
N ARG A 169 21.75 8.13 0.16
CA ARG A 169 22.67 9.12 0.76
C ARG A 169 22.11 10.54 0.70
N MET A 170 21.44 10.86 -0.39
CA MET A 170 20.84 12.17 -0.61
C MET A 170 19.52 12.33 0.16
N ALA A 171 18.64 11.30 0.12
CA ALA A 171 17.28 11.41 0.60
C ALA A 171 17.13 11.16 2.12
N ALA A 172 17.87 10.19 2.68
CA ALA A 172 17.69 9.79 4.08
C ALA A 172 17.89 10.95 5.08
N PRO A 173 18.94 11.81 5.00
CA PRO A 173 19.07 12.92 5.92
C PRO A 173 17.94 13.95 5.77
N ARG A 174 17.40 14.16 4.56
CA ARG A 174 16.32 15.11 4.31
C ARG A 174 14.99 14.65 4.90
N PHE A 175 14.64 13.36 4.74
CA PHE A 175 13.48 12.77 5.41
C PHE A 175 13.63 12.80 6.93
N LYS A 176 14.85 12.54 7.44
CA LYS A 176 15.14 12.63 8.87
C LYS A 176 14.90 14.04 9.42
N GLU A 177 15.41 15.06 8.75
CA GLU A 177 15.20 16.47 9.11
C GLU A 177 13.72 16.85 9.05
N ALA A 178 12.98 16.32 8.07
CA ALA A 178 11.54 16.54 7.95
C ALA A 178 10.71 15.83 9.04
N GLY A 179 11.33 14.94 9.84
CA GLY A 179 10.64 14.12 10.85
C GLY A 179 9.70 13.07 10.25
N ILE A 180 10.02 12.59 9.04
CA ILE A 180 9.28 11.55 8.31
C ILE A 180 10.07 10.25 8.41
N VAL A 181 9.44 9.17 8.87
CA VAL A 181 10.00 7.82 8.82
C VAL A 181 9.64 7.17 7.50
N VAL A 182 10.61 6.49 6.89
CA VAL A 182 10.47 5.92 5.55
C VAL A 182 10.61 4.41 5.58
N VAL A 183 9.70 3.72 4.90
CA VAL A 183 9.87 2.36 4.41
C VAL A 183 10.57 2.45 3.06
N TRP A 184 11.76 1.90 2.97
CA TRP A 184 12.58 1.93 1.77
C TRP A 184 12.37 0.67 0.94
N ARG A 185 11.80 0.82 -0.25
CA ARG A 185 11.62 -0.26 -1.22
C ARG A 185 12.65 -0.15 -2.33
N ARG A 186 13.52 -1.16 -2.44
CA ARG A 186 14.44 -1.23 -3.56
C ARG A 186 13.70 -1.65 -4.83
N THR A 187 14.02 -1.00 -5.97
CA THR A 187 13.56 -1.47 -7.28
C THR A 187 14.29 -2.76 -7.62
N LEU A 188 13.58 -3.90 -7.56
CA LEU A 188 14.05 -5.23 -7.90
C LEU A 188 12.89 -5.99 -8.57
N GLN A 189 13.21 -6.79 -9.58
CA GLN A 189 12.28 -7.83 -10.04
C GLN A 189 12.24 -8.97 -9.01
N ALA A 190 11.15 -9.75 -9.02
CA ALA A 190 10.96 -10.83 -8.05
C ALA A 190 12.03 -11.93 -8.12
N HIS A 191 12.72 -12.06 -9.26
CA HIS A 191 13.80 -13.02 -9.49
C HIS A 191 15.22 -12.41 -9.41
N ASP A 192 15.34 -11.11 -9.09
CA ASP A 192 16.63 -10.44 -8.99
C ASP A 192 17.30 -10.69 -7.64
N PRO A 193 18.50 -11.28 -7.58
CA PRO A 193 19.27 -11.33 -6.35
C PRO A 193 19.86 -9.96 -6.02
N TYR A 194 19.79 -9.56 -4.74
CA TYR A 194 20.43 -8.34 -4.26
C TYR A 194 21.23 -8.62 -2.99
N TYR A 195 22.49 -8.21 -2.96
CA TYR A 195 23.43 -8.56 -1.89
C TYR A 195 23.96 -7.37 -1.09
N ASP A 196 23.62 -6.13 -1.48
CA ASP A 196 24.17 -4.92 -0.86
C ASP A 196 23.29 -4.34 0.26
N TRP A 197 22.38 -5.14 0.82
CA TRP A 197 21.48 -4.71 1.92
C TRP A 197 22.24 -4.10 3.10
N ALA A 198 23.38 -4.67 3.47
CA ALA A 198 24.19 -4.17 4.58
C ALA A 198 24.76 -2.77 4.31
N ARG A 199 25.13 -2.46 3.06
CA ARG A 199 25.57 -1.13 2.64
C ARG A 199 24.42 -0.12 2.74
N ASP A 200 23.26 -0.46 2.20
CA ASP A 200 22.09 0.42 2.18
C ASP A 200 21.61 0.72 3.61
N ILE A 201 21.55 -0.29 4.47
CA ILE A 201 21.21 -0.14 5.88
C ILE A 201 22.21 0.73 6.62
N LYS A 202 23.50 0.58 6.35
CA LYS A 202 24.55 1.42 6.95
C LYS A 202 24.36 2.89 6.59
N ILE A 203 24.03 3.21 5.33
CA ILE A 203 23.73 4.57 4.88
C ILE A 203 22.57 5.16 5.69
N LEU A 204 21.48 4.40 5.86
CA LEU A 204 20.33 4.86 6.63
C LEU A 204 20.67 5.08 8.10
N GLN A 205 21.44 4.17 8.72
CA GLN A 205 21.88 4.28 10.11
C GLN A 205 22.81 5.50 10.31
N GLU A 206 23.73 5.76 9.39
CA GLU A 206 24.60 6.94 9.39
C GLU A 206 23.80 8.25 9.28
N ALA A 207 22.68 8.25 8.54
CA ALA A 207 21.73 9.36 8.48
C ALA A 207 20.81 9.45 9.71
N GLY A 208 20.87 8.50 10.66
CA GLY A 208 19.97 8.41 11.81
C GLY A 208 18.54 8.03 11.45
N MET A 209 18.34 7.37 10.30
CA MET A 209 17.06 6.86 9.86
C MET A 209 16.86 5.41 10.30
N PRO A 210 15.67 5.03 10.79
CA PRO A 210 15.34 3.63 11.01
C PRO A 210 15.37 2.87 9.67
N PRO A 211 16.14 1.77 9.55
CA PRO A 211 16.26 1.05 8.29
C PRO A 211 15.10 0.05 8.10
N TYR A 212 13.91 0.56 7.81
CA TYR A 212 12.75 -0.23 7.37
C TYR A 212 12.93 -0.60 5.90
N MET A 213 13.32 -1.85 5.61
CA MET A 213 13.64 -2.31 4.26
C MET A 213 12.54 -3.24 3.74
N GLN A 214 11.78 -2.82 2.74
CA GLN A 214 10.92 -3.72 1.97
C GLN A 214 11.78 -4.41 0.91
N ALA A 215 11.87 -5.75 0.96
CA ALA A 215 12.78 -6.51 0.12
C ALA A 215 12.31 -6.57 -1.34
N TYR A 216 11.10 -7.02 -1.58
CA TYR A 216 10.50 -7.20 -2.91
C TYR A 216 9.07 -6.65 -2.93
N ASN A 217 8.45 -6.66 -4.12
CA ASN A 217 7.09 -6.20 -4.36
C ASN A 217 6.28 -7.28 -5.09
N GLU A 218 5.01 -7.45 -4.77
CA GLU A 218 3.95 -8.21 -5.45
C GLU A 218 4.42 -9.44 -6.26
N PRO A 219 5.11 -10.42 -5.66
CA PRO A 219 5.81 -11.49 -6.39
C PRO A 219 4.90 -12.41 -7.20
N THR A 220 3.59 -12.37 -6.95
CA THR A 220 2.59 -13.13 -7.68
C THR A 220 2.04 -12.40 -8.92
N LEU A 221 2.54 -11.18 -9.20
CA LEU A 221 2.18 -10.44 -10.40
C LEU A 221 3.27 -10.60 -11.47
N GLN A 222 2.87 -10.94 -12.70
CA GLN A 222 3.80 -11.06 -13.83
C GLN A 222 4.57 -9.76 -14.10
N ALA A 223 4.02 -8.60 -13.74
CA ALA A 223 4.69 -7.30 -13.88
C ALA A 223 5.95 -7.14 -13.01
N GLU A 224 6.09 -7.95 -11.96
CA GLU A 224 7.28 -7.96 -11.08
C GLU A 224 8.32 -9.01 -11.53
N TRP A 225 8.12 -9.60 -12.70
CA TRP A 225 9.04 -10.52 -13.37
C TRP A 225 9.32 -10.01 -14.78
N ASP A 226 10.44 -10.41 -15.37
CA ASP A 226 10.68 -10.13 -16.79
C ASP A 226 9.62 -10.83 -17.65
N GLU A 227 9.27 -10.21 -18.80
CA GLU A 227 8.18 -10.72 -19.68
C GLU A 227 8.35 -12.19 -20.09
N GLU A 228 9.60 -12.66 -20.21
CA GLU A 228 9.92 -14.03 -20.62
C GLU A 228 10.15 -14.98 -19.42
N GLN A 229 10.16 -14.44 -18.20
CA GLN A 229 10.40 -15.23 -16.99
C GLN A 229 9.10 -15.81 -16.44
N GLU A 230 9.02 -17.14 -16.37
CA GLU A 230 7.92 -17.81 -15.66
C GLU A 230 8.07 -17.55 -14.15
N MET A 231 6.95 -17.19 -13.50
CA MET A 231 6.91 -17.00 -12.05
C MET A 231 7.29 -18.30 -11.35
N ASP A 232 8.34 -18.26 -10.53
CA ASP A 232 8.82 -19.39 -9.73
C ASP A 232 8.79 -19.02 -8.24
N GLU A 233 7.76 -19.52 -7.54
CA GLU A 233 7.54 -19.26 -6.11
C GLU A 233 8.75 -19.62 -5.25
N TRP A 234 9.37 -20.78 -5.51
CA TRP A 234 10.48 -21.24 -4.68
C TRP A 234 11.78 -20.50 -4.94
N LEU A 235 12.01 -20.07 -6.18
CA LEU A 235 13.11 -19.14 -6.48
C LEU A 235 12.91 -17.82 -5.72
N PHE A 236 11.69 -17.26 -5.78
CA PHE A 236 11.38 -16.03 -5.06
C PHE A 236 11.55 -16.19 -3.55
N ILE A 237 11.00 -17.27 -2.96
CA ILE A 237 11.12 -17.52 -1.51
C ILE A 237 12.60 -17.62 -1.11
N ASP A 238 13.46 -18.33 -1.85
CA ASP A 238 14.88 -18.45 -1.52
C ASP A 238 15.59 -17.07 -1.54
N LEU A 239 15.29 -16.25 -2.54
CA LEU A 239 15.81 -14.88 -2.62
C LEU A 239 15.29 -13.99 -1.48
N LEU A 240 14.01 -14.08 -1.14
CA LEU A 240 13.40 -13.36 -0.02
C LEU A 240 14.02 -13.75 1.32
N LEU A 241 14.25 -15.05 1.56
CA LEU A 241 14.91 -15.54 2.77
C LEU A 241 16.36 -15.07 2.86
N THR A 242 17.08 -15.05 1.74
CA THR A 242 18.44 -14.53 1.65
C THR A 242 18.47 -13.03 1.97
N ALA A 243 17.59 -12.23 1.35
CA ALA A 243 17.46 -10.82 1.65
C ALA A 243 17.08 -10.57 3.12
N SER A 244 16.14 -11.36 3.65
CA SER A 244 15.68 -11.26 5.05
C SER A 244 16.81 -11.50 6.05
N ARG A 245 17.66 -12.53 5.81
CA ARG A 245 18.85 -12.80 6.60
C ARG A 245 19.83 -11.62 6.57
N ASP A 246 20.10 -11.09 5.39
CA ASP A 246 21.09 -10.04 5.20
C ASP A 246 20.63 -8.71 5.79
N ILE A 247 19.34 -8.35 5.63
CA ILE A 247 18.73 -7.20 6.28
C ILE A 247 18.78 -7.35 7.81
N TYR A 248 18.36 -8.50 8.33
CA TYR A 248 18.39 -8.76 9.76
C TYR A 248 19.82 -8.65 10.32
N ASN A 249 20.79 -9.30 9.69
CA ASN A 249 22.19 -9.32 10.14
C ASN A 249 22.84 -7.93 10.08
N ALA A 250 22.40 -7.05 9.19
CA ALA A 250 22.82 -5.65 9.14
C ALA A 250 22.12 -4.78 10.22
N GLY A 251 21.16 -5.33 10.98
CA GLY A 251 20.42 -4.59 12.01
C GLY A 251 19.21 -3.83 11.47
N GLY A 252 18.78 -4.14 10.25
CA GLY A 252 17.58 -3.59 9.63
C GLY A 252 16.29 -4.21 10.16
N TYR A 253 15.17 -3.62 9.74
CA TYR A 253 13.83 -4.17 9.91
C TYR A 253 13.39 -4.80 8.61
N VAL A 254 12.98 -6.06 8.64
CA VAL A 254 12.71 -6.89 7.46
C VAL A 254 11.28 -6.68 7.01
N GLY A 255 11.06 -6.02 5.87
CA GLY A 255 9.74 -5.77 5.29
C GLY A 255 9.39 -6.82 4.25
N TRP A 256 8.28 -7.51 4.46
CA TRP A 256 7.69 -8.43 3.50
C TRP A 256 6.41 -7.85 2.92
N GLN A 257 6.19 -8.10 1.64
CA GLN A 257 4.99 -7.73 0.92
C GLN A 257 4.50 -8.92 0.09
N PHE A 258 3.21 -9.21 0.17
CA PHE A 258 2.51 -10.24 -0.57
C PHE A 258 1.06 -9.80 -0.83
N VAL A 259 0.47 -10.29 -1.89
CA VAL A 259 -0.97 -10.14 -2.22
C VAL A 259 -1.72 -11.48 -2.21
N GLU A 260 -1.00 -12.60 -2.08
CA GLU A 260 -1.55 -13.95 -2.05
C GLU A 260 -1.19 -14.67 -0.75
N ASP A 261 -2.19 -15.23 -0.09
CA ASP A 261 -2.04 -15.93 1.20
C ASP A 261 -1.13 -17.16 1.10
N GLU A 262 -1.23 -17.91 -0.01
CA GLU A 262 -0.50 -19.16 -0.22
C GLU A 262 1.01 -18.90 -0.20
N TRP A 263 1.49 -17.96 -1.02
CA TRP A 263 2.92 -17.63 -1.08
C TRP A 263 3.44 -17.02 0.23
N LEU A 264 2.63 -16.21 0.92
CA LEU A 264 3.00 -15.70 2.25
C LEU A 264 3.13 -16.84 3.26
N THR A 265 2.18 -17.77 3.27
CA THR A 265 2.18 -18.93 4.18
C THR A 265 3.40 -19.82 3.92
N ASP A 266 3.69 -20.12 2.66
CA ASP A 266 4.84 -20.94 2.27
C ASP A 266 6.17 -20.25 2.61
N ALA A 267 6.28 -18.93 2.42
CA ALA A 267 7.44 -18.16 2.84
C ALA A 267 7.64 -18.18 4.37
N LEU A 268 6.57 -18.07 5.18
CA LEU A 268 6.66 -18.16 6.64
C LEU A 268 7.10 -19.56 7.09
N HIS A 269 6.58 -20.62 6.48
CA HIS A 269 6.99 -22.00 6.75
C HIS A 269 8.45 -22.25 6.34
N ALA A 270 8.84 -21.74 5.17
CA ALA A 270 10.23 -21.82 4.70
C ALA A 270 11.17 -21.07 5.65
N LEU A 271 10.83 -19.86 6.08
CA LEU A 271 11.64 -19.10 7.05
C LEU A 271 11.85 -19.91 8.33
N LYS A 272 10.81 -20.53 8.86
CA LYS A 272 10.90 -21.40 10.04
C LYS A 272 11.79 -22.62 9.79
N SER A 273 11.61 -23.31 8.67
CA SER A 273 12.38 -24.51 8.34
C SER A 273 13.87 -24.22 8.17
N HIS A 274 14.24 -22.98 7.79
CA HIS A 274 15.61 -22.50 7.70
C HIS A 274 16.16 -21.93 9.03
N GLY A 275 15.42 -22.05 10.16
CA GLY A 275 15.83 -21.55 11.47
C GLY A 275 15.76 -20.02 11.61
N GLY A 276 14.89 -19.38 10.84
CA GLY A 276 14.75 -17.92 10.75
C GLY A 276 13.78 -17.29 11.74
N GLU A 277 13.23 -18.01 12.73
CA GLU A 277 12.16 -17.51 13.62
C GLU A 277 12.53 -16.24 14.40
N ARG A 278 13.82 -15.98 14.62
CA ARG A 278 14.26 -14.71 15.22
C ARG A 278 13.88 -13.49 14.40
N ILE A 279 13.76 -13.66 13.06
CA ILE A 279 13.36 -12.58 12.15
C ILE A 279 11.94 -12.10 12.44
N TYR A 280 11.02 -12.99 12.86
CA TYR A 280 9.62 -12.61 13.15
C TYR A 280 9.49 -11.39 14.07
N ARG A 281 10.39 -11.23 15.05
CA ARG A 281 10.37 -10.12 15.99
C ARG A 281 11.09 -8.87 15.52
N ARG A 282 11.57 -8.87 14.27
CA ARG A 282 12.14 -7.72 13.55
C ARG A 282 11.61 -7.64 12.12
N MET A 283 10.54 -8.40 11.84
CA MET A 283 9.78 -8.34 10.61
C MET A 283 8.64 -7.35 10.74
N PHE A 284 8.36 -6.61 9.69
CA PHE A 284 7.11 -5.88 9.49
C PHE A 284 6.48 -6.29 8.16
N PHE A 285 5.17 -6.12 8.05
CA PHE A 285 4.44 -6.46 6.84
C PHE A 285 3.99 -5.20 6.11
N VAL A 286 4.01 -5.24 4.79
CA VAL A 286 3.65 -4.10 3.92
C VAL A 286 2.47 -4.51 3.05
N PRO A 287 1.24 -4.62 3.60
CA PRO A 287 0.10 -4.98 2.81
C PRO A 287 -0.19 -3.92 1.75
N HIS A 288 -0.72 -4.35 0.60
CA HIS A 288 -1.35 -3.47 -0.37
C HIS A 288 -2.86 -3.52 -0.14
N ALA A 289 -3.51 -2.35 -0.11
CA ALA A 289 -4.88 -2.22 0.35
C ALA A 289 -5.66 -1.26 -0.55
N TYR A 290 -6.10 -1.78 -1.71
CA TYR A 290 -6.79 -0.99 -2.73
C TYR A 290 -8.30 -1.06 -2.57
N GLY A 291 -8.93 0.08 -2.30
CA GLY A 291 -10.38 0.20 -2.15
C GLY A 291 -11.15 0.13 -3.47
N LEU A 292 -10.49 0.29 -4.63
CA LEU A 292 -11.16 0.41 -5.93
C LEU A 292 -12.25 1.50 -5.88
N ASN A 293 -13.54 1.12 -6.04
CA ASN A 293 -14.69 2.01 -5.83
C ASN A 293 -15.54 1.62 -4.61
N HIS A 294 -15.03 0.76 -3.73
CA HIS A 294 -15.72 0.34 -2.51
C HIS A 294 -15.60 1.40 -1.39
N PRO A 295 -16.57 1.48 -0.47
CA PRO A 295 -16.50 2.41 0.65
C PRO A 295 -15.42 2.00 1.68
N PRO A 296 -15.00 2.91 2.58
CA PRO A 296 -13.92 2.64 3.55
C PRO A 296 -14.22 1.54 4.59
N ASP A 297 -15.44 1.08 4.71
CA ASP A 297 -15.89 -0.01 5.61
C ASP A 297 -16.04 -1.35 4.90
N TYR A 298 -15.72 -1.43 3.60
CA TYR A 298 -15.81 -2.65 2.81
C TYR A 298 -14.78 -3.69 3.25
N ASP A 299 -15.24 -4.93 3.51
CA ASP A 299 -14.46 -6.03 4.07
C ASP A 299 -14.67 -7.39 3.35
N GLU A 300 -15.32 -7.39 2.18
CA GLU A 300 -15.58 -8.62 1.42
C GLU A 300 -14.36 -9.10 0.61
N ASP A 301 -13.32 -8.28 0.46
CA ASP A 301 -12.11 -8.58 -0.30
C ASP A 301 -10.87 -8.45 0.60
N VAL A 302 -10.02 -9.49 0.61
CA VAL A 302 -8.81 -9.55 1.44
C VAL A 302 -7.74 -8.50 1.04
N ASN A 303 -7.78 -8.00 -0.18
CA ASN A 303 -6.89 -6.94 -0.66
C ASN A 303 -7.55 -5.54 -0.66
N ALA A 304 -8.79 -5.44 -0.13
CA ALA A 304 -9.46 -4.15 0.04
C ALA A 304 -8.77 -3.29 1.12
N VAL A 305 -9.29 -2.08 1.31
CA VAL A 305 -8.71 -1.08 2.22
C VAL A 305 -8.57 -1.55 3.66
N LEU A 306 -9.37 -2.53 4.12
CA LEU A 306 -9.28 -3.20 5.42
C LEU A 306 -8.52 -4.52 5.40
N GLY A 307 -7.92 -4.91 4.28
CA GLY A 307 -7.25 -6.21 4.11
C GLY A 307 -6.12 -6.50 5.10
N PHE A 308 -5.53 -5.48 5.71
CA PHE A 308 -4.56 -5.67 6.79
C PHE A 308 -5.12 -6.43 8.01
N LEU A 309 -6.44 -6.44 8.22
CA LEU A 309 -7.09 -7.26 9.27
C LEU A 309 -6.98 -8.75 8.93
N HIS A 310 -7.22 -9.11 7.68
CA HIS A 310 -7.06 -10.48 7.19
C HIS A 310 -5.61 -10.99 7.36
N TYR A 311 -4.63 -10.19 6.96
CA TYR A 311 -3.22 -10.54 7.14
C TYR A 311 -2.82 -10.66 8.63
N ALA A 312 -3.43 -9.87 9.51
CA ALA A 312 -3.20 -10.01 10.95
C ALA A 312 -3.67 -11.38 11.48
N ASP A 313 -4.85 -11.85 11.04
CA ASP A 313 -5.37 -13.17 11.39
C ASP A 313 -4.47 -14.27 10.82
N LEU A 314 -3.97 -14.11 9.59
CA LEU A 314 -3.03 -15.04 8.98
C LEU A 314 -1.74 -15.14 9.81
N PHE A 315 -1.08 -14.03 10.12
CA PHE A 315 0.14 -14.02 10.94
C PHE A 315 -0.10 -14.60 12.33
N GLN A 316 -1.23 -14.27 12.97
CA GLN A 316 -1.58 -14.83 14.28
C GLN A 316 -1.73 -16.34 14.21
N ARG A 317 -2.30 -16.88 13.14
CA ARG A 317 -2.50 -18.33 12.92
C ARG A 317 -1.18 -19.04 12.63
N GLU A 318 -0.34 -18.48 11.74
CA GLU A 318 0.87 -19.16 11.24
C GLU A 318 2.06 -19.07 12.21
N ILE A 319 2.25 -17.92 12.87
CA ILE A 319 3.43 -17.70 13.72
C ILE A 319 3.10 -17.26 15.14
N GLY A 320 1.80 -17.12 15.50
CA GLY A 320 1.36 -16.71 16.84
C GLY A 320 1.75 -15.26 17.21
N TYR A 321 2.03 -14.42 16.22
CA TYR A 321 2.44 -13.03 16.40
C TYR A 321 2.03 -12.19 15.19
N VAL A 322 1.43 -11.03 15.45
CA VAL A 322 1.11 -10.05 14.41
C VAL A 322 2.25 -9.01 14.35
N PRO A 323 3.04 -8.98 13.26
CA PRO A 323 4.09 -7.97 13.10
C PRO A 323 3.48 -6.58 12.91
N PRO A 324 4.27 -5.49 13.13
CA PRO A 324 3.82 -4.17 12.71
C PRO A 324 3.51 -4.17 11.23
N MET A 325 2.49 -3.40 10.84
CA MET A 325 2.10 -3.24 9.44
C MET A 325 2.18 -1.77 9.03
N VAL A 326 2.75 -1.54 7.87
CA VAL A 326 2.69 -0.27 7.16
C VAL A 326 2.07 -0.56 5.80
N VAL A 327 0.82 -0.16 5.59
CA VAL A 327 0.22 -0.28 4.25
C VAL A 327 1.06 0.54 3.29
N GLY A 328 1.66 -0.13 2.31
CA GLY A 328 2.66 0.48 1.41
C GLY A 328 2.05 1.08 0.16
N GLU A 329 0.96 0.50 -0.29
CA GLU A 329 0.17 0.96 -1.43
C GLU A 329 -1.31 0.76 -1.13
N GLY A 330 -2.16 1.53 -1.80
CA GLY A 330 -3.60 1.39 -1.61
C GLY A 330 -4.36 2.70 -1.79
N GLY A 331 -5.51 2.80 -1.13
CA GLY A 331 -6.46 3.89 -1.33
C GLY A 331 -7.43 3.58 -2.45
N TRP A 332 -8.01 4.62 -3.04
CA TRP A 332 -9.09 4.46 -4.00
C TRP A 332 -8.67 4.83 -5.41
N LYS A 333 -9.32 4.19 -6.38
CA LYS A 333 -9.11 4.45 -7.81
C LYS A 333 -10.02 5.61 -8.25
N TYR A 334 -9.43 6.77 -8.48
CA TYR A 334 -10.17 7.91 -9.03
C TYR A 334 -10.77 7.58 -10.40
N GLY A 335 -12.07 7.82 -10.55
CA GLY A 335 -12.80 7.45 -11.76
C GLY A 335 -13.12 5.95 -11.85
N GLY A 336 -12.80 5.15 -10.81
CA GLY A 336 -13.08 3.71 -10.77
C GLY A 336 -14.57 3.40 -10.70
N ASP A 337 -14.98 2.35 -11.40
CA ASP A 337 -16.33 1.79 -11.45
C ASP A 337 -16.27 0.25 -11.54
N ASP A 338 -15.26 -0.32 -10.85
CA ASP A 338 -14.90 -1.74 -10.94
C ASP A 338 -16.00 -2.67 -10.40
N ASP A 339 -16.77 -2.23 -9.41
CA ASP A 339 -17.93 -2.95 -8.86
C ASP A 339 -19.20 -2.10 -9.02
N ASN A 340 -20.14 -2.58 -9.82
CA ASN A 340 -21.38 -1.89 -10.14
C ASN A 340 -22.39 -1.78 -8.96
N ARG A 341 -22.10 -2.41 -7.83
CA ARG A 341 -22.86 -2.25 -6.58
C ARG A 341 -22.60 -0.89 -5.93
N PHE A 342 -21.48 -0.26 -6.27
CA PHE A 342 -21.02 0.98 -5.66
C PHE A 342 -20.89 2.09 -6.70
N PRO A 343 -21.01 3.36 -6.30
CA PRO A 343 -20.87 4.47 -7.21
C PRO A 343 -19.45 4.58 -7.77
N LYS A 344 -19.34 5.17 -8.96
CA LYS A 344 -18.06 5.60 -9.50
C LYS A 344 -17.40 6.62 -8.56
N VAL A 345 -16.10 6.47 -8.33
CA VAL A 345 -15.34 7.39 -7.47
C VAL A 345 -15.11 8.70 -8.19
N ASP A 346 -15.91 9.69 -7.87
CA ASP A 346 -15.70 11.09 -8.25
C ASP A 346 -14.84 11.84 -7.22
N GLU A 347 -14.56 13.12 -7.45
CA GLU A 347 -13.74 13.95 -6.55
C GLU A 347 -14.34 14.05 -5.15
N LYS A 348 -15.67 14.03 -5.03
CA LYS A 348 -16.34 14.11 -3.75
C LYS A 348 -16.12 12.84 -2.93
N LEU A 349 -16.38 11.67 -3.52
CA LEU A 349 -16.18 10.38 -2.86
C LEU A 349 -14.69 10.15 -2.56
N TYR A 350 -13.81 10.49 -3.49
CA TYR A 350 -12.36 10.41 -3.30
C TYR A 350 -11.93 11.21 -2.06
N SER A 351 -12.42 12.45 -1.94
CA SER A 351 -12.16 13.32 -0.81
C SER A 351 -12.73 12.77 0.52
N GLU A 352 -13.98 12.28 0.51
CA GLU A 352 -14.64 11.70 1.67
C GLU A 352 -13.93 10.43 2.16
N TYR A 353 -13.53 9.57 1.25
CA TYR A 353 -12.87 8.30 1.57
C TYR A 353 -11.48 8.51 2.18
N TYR A 354 -10.67 9.41 1.61
CA TYR A 354 -9.37 9.74 2.19
C TYR A 354 -9.48 10.48 3.53
N ALA A 355 -10.47 11.36 3.69
CA ALA A 355 -10.74 11.97 4.99
C ALA A 355 -11.12 10.93 6.05
N ALA A 356 -11.94 9.93 5.67
CA ALA A 356 -12.29 8.82 6.56
C ALA A 356 -11.05 7.99 6.94
N LEU A 357 -10.22 7.59 5.95
CA LEU A 357 -9.00 6.83 6.17
C LEU A 357 -8.06 7.52 7.17
N TYR A 358 -7.72 8.78 6.95
CA TYR A 358 -6.82 9.51 7.83
C TYR A 358 -7.46 9.79 9.21
N ASN A 359 -8.79 9.88 9.26
CA ASN A 359 -9.50 10.01 10.52
C ASN A 359 -9.46 8.75 11.40
N TRP A 360 -9.22 7.53 10.84
CA TRP A 360 -9.04 6.32 11.65
C TRP A 360 -7.95 6.50 12.70
N PHE A 361 -6.81 7.03 12.28
CA PHE A 361 -5.65 7.23 13.16
C PHE A 361 -5.92 8.29 14.24
N ARG A 362 -6.76 9.28 13.95
CA ARG A 362 -7.15 10.32 14.91
C ARG A 362 -8.20 9.83 15.88
N SER A 363 -9.23 9.14 15.39
CA SER A 363 -10.35 8.65 16.21
C SER A 363 -10.00 7.38 17.00
N GLY A 364 -9.05 6.59 16.51
CA GLY A 364 -8.75 5.26 17.02
C GLY A 364 -9.79 4.22 16.62
N VAL A 365 -10.62 4.50 15.59
CA VAL A 365 -11.71 3.63 15.13
C VAL A 365 -11.70 3.57 13.60
N LEU A 366 -11.79 2.37 13.04
CA LEU A 366 -11.94 2.09 11.60
C LEU A 366 -13.35 2.42 11.11
N SER A 367 -13.56 2.54 9.80
CA SER A 367 -14.87 2.85 9.23
C SER A 367 -15.93 1.76 9.48
N ASN A 368 -15.52 0.49 9.67
CA ASN A 368 -16.41 -0.59 10.07
C ASN A 368 -16.74 -0.62 11.59
N GLY A 369 -16.29 0.38 12.34
CA GLY A 369 -16.55 0.51 13.77
C GLY A 369 -15.61 -0.25 14.69
N GLN A 370 -14.67 -1.05 14.15
CA GLN A 370 -13.67 -1.75 14.96
C GLN A 370 -12.60 -0.76 15.48
N PRO A 371 -11.98 -1.03 16.65
CA PRO A 371 -10.82 -0.27 17.11
C PRO A 371 -9.68 -0.33 16.10
N LEU A 372 -9.00 0.80 15.87
CA LEU A 372 -7.78 0.84 15.07
C LEU A 372 -6.70 0.00 15.78
N PRO A 373 -6.20 -1.10 15.16
CA PRO A 373 -5.25 -1.97 15.82
C PRO A 373 -3.87 -1.32 15.97
N ASP A 374 -3.19 -1.62 17.08
CA ASP A 374 -1.89 -1.07 17.38
C ASP A 374 -0.77 -1.55 16.44
N TYR A 375 -0.94 -2.70 15.81
CA TYR A 375 0.01 -3.22 14.84
C TYR A 375 -0.03 -2.47 13.49
N LEU A 376 -1.11 -1.76 13.16
CA LEU A 376 -1.15 -0.91 11.96
C LEU A 376 -0.43 0.41 12.26
N PHE A 377 0.84 0.53 11.91
CA PHE A 377 1.64 1.73 12.20
C PHE A 377 1.27 2.91 11.30
N ALA A 378 1.13 2.67 10.01
CA ALA A 378 0.79 3.73 9.05
C ALA A 378 0.04 3.18 7.83
N PHE A 379 -0.58 4.10 7.11
CA PHE A 379 -1.16 3.86 5.80
C PHE A 379 -0.53 4.85 4.81
N CYS A 380 0.16 4.32 3.79
CA CYS A 380 0.81 5.07 2.74
C CYS A 380 0.09 4.81 1.39
N PRO A 381 -1.04 5.48 1.13
CA PRO A 381 -1.77 5.25 -0.12
C PRO A 381 -0.96 5.67 -1.34
N TRP A 382 -1.30 5.10 -2.46
CA TRP A 382 -0.83 5.44 -3.79
C TRP A 382 -1.55 6.70 -4.27
N ILE A 383 -0.94 7.78 -4.68
CA ILE A 383 0.47 8.18 -4.73
C ILE A 383 0.58 9.70 -4.51
N LEU A 384 1.71 10.19 -3.98
CA LEU A 384 1.87 11.63 -3.70
C LEU A 384 1.79 12.49 -4.96
N SER A 385 2.53 12.11 -5.99
CA SER A 385 2.71 12.93 -7.21
C SER A 385 3.01 12.03 -8.41
N SER A 386 2.30 12.25 -9.50
CA SER A 386 2.56 11.59 -10.78
C SER A 386 1.85 12.31 -11.91
N PRO A 387 2.52 12.64 -13.02
CA PRO A 387 1.88 13.25 -14.18
C PRO A 387 1.05 12.26 -15.02
N THR A 388 1.18 10.96 -14.76
CA THR A 388 0.53 9.89 -15.55
C THR A 388 -0.50 9.10 -14.75
N ASP A 389 -0.63 9.35 -13.44
CA ASP A 389 -1.56 8.60 -12.58
C ASP A 389 -2.74 9.48 -12.14
N PRO A 390 -4.00 9.06 -12.41
CA PRO A 390 -5.17 9.81 -11.98
C PRO A 390 -5.35 9.85 -10.46
N ASN A 391 -4.69 8.98 -9.71
CA ASN A 391 -4.81 8.91 -8.25
C ASN A 391 -3.82 9.83 -7.52
N ALA A 392 -2.89 10.48 -8.25
CA ALA A 392 -1.86 11.30 -7.63
C ALA A 392 -2.44 12.57 -7.01
N PHE A 393 -2.06 12.85 -5.76
CA PHE A 393 -2.53 14.04 -5.03
C PHE A 393 -2.02 15.35 -5.65
N TYR A 394 -0.85 15.29 -6.30
CA TYR A 394 -0.23 16.41 -6.99
C TYR A 394 0.21 16.00 -8.40
N ASP A 395 0.25 16.96 -9.29
CA ASP A 395 0.75 16.84 -10.66
C ASP A 395 -0.04 15.85 -11.55
N SER A 396 -1.19 15.35 -11.11
CA SER A 396 -2.02 14.43 -11.88
C SER A 396 -2.53 15.07 -13.16
N PHE A 397 -2.58 14.29 -14.26
CA PHE A 397 -3.14 14.76 -15.53
C PHE A 397 -4.66 15.05 -15.48
N VAL A 398 -5.37 14.53 -14.49
CA VAL A 398 -6.79 14.84 -14.26
C VAL A 398 -6.97 16.12 -13.39
N GLY A 399 -5.86 16.69 -12.92
CA GLY A 399 -5.82 17.83 -12.01
C GLY A 399 -5.41 17.42 -10.59
N ASP A 400 -4.86 18.38 -9.87
CA ASP A 400 -4.52 18.20 -8.45
C ASP A 400 -5.78 17.99 -7.63
N HIS A 401 -5.89 16.91 -6.88
CA HIS A 401 -7.03 16.62 -6.01
C HIS A 401 -7.14 17.62 -4.85
N ALA A 402 -7.40 18.89 -5.19
CA ALA A 402 -7.46 19.97 -4.21
C ALA A 402 -8.54 19.76 -3.13
N PRO A 403 -9.76 19.31 -3.43
CA PRO A 403 -10.76 18.98 -2.39
C PRO A 403 -10.29 17.92 -1.42
N THR A 404 -9.61 16.86 -1.91
CA THR A 404 -9.06 15.78 -1.09
C THR A 404 -7.96 16.31 -0.16
N LYS A 405 -7.03 17.11 -0.67
CA LYS A 405 -5.99 17.76 0.14
C LYS A 405 -6.58 18.68 1.20
N GLU A 406 -7.59 19.48 0.85
CA GLU A 406 -8.25 20.35 1.82
C GLU A 406 -9.02 19.55 2.89
N ALA A 407 -9.68 18.46 2.53
CA ALA A 407 -10.35 17.59 3.50
C ALA A 407 -9.35 16.96 4.49
N ILE A 408 -8.18 16.52 4.02
CA ILE A 408 -7.10 16.02 4.90
C ILE A 408 -6.58 17.13 5.81
N LYS A 409 -6.34 18.33 5.28
CA LYS A 409 -5.86 19.50 6.05
C LYS A 409 -6.89 19.98 7.10
N ALA A 410 -8.17 19.82 6.81
CA ALA A 410 -9.26 20.17 7.74
C ALA A 410 -9.32 19.28 8.99
N LEU A 411 -8.79 18.06 8.93
CA LEU A 411 -8.68 17.21 10.12
C LEU A 411 -7.73 17.89 11.13
N PRO A 412 -8.10 17.99 12.42
CA PRO A 412 -7.25 18.62 13.43
C PRO A 412 -5.92 17.87 13.59
N PRO A 413 -4.80 18.58 13.82
CA PRO A 413 -3.53 17.93 14.19
C PRO A 413 -3.70 17.08 15.45
N PHE A 414 -3.03 15.94 15.48
CA PHE A 414 -3.04 15.03 16.63
C PHE A 414 -1.75 14.21 16.66
N LYS A 415 -1.50 13.58 17.80
CA LYS A 415 -0.54 12.49 17.98
C LYS A 415 -1.33 11.22 18.24
N ARG A 416 -0.99 10.15 17.56
CA ARG A 416 -1.66 8.86 17.71
C ARG A 416 -1.48 8.33 19.13
N LYS A 417 -2.55 7.72 19.65
CA LYS A 417 -2.54 7.00 20.92
C LYS A 417 -2.52 5.50 20.63
N PHE A 418 -1.69 4.78 21.36
CA PHE A 418 -1.59 3.33 21.35
C PHE A 418 -2.10 2.75 22.66
N SER A 419 -2.51 1.49 22.67
CA SER A 419 -3.03 0.84 23.90
C SER A 419 -1.99 0.72 25.02
N TRP A 420 -0.70 0.70 24.66
CA TRP A 420 0.41 0.66 25.65
C TRP A 420 0.79 2.04 26.22
N GLY A 421 0.06 3.12 25.84
CA GLY A 421 0.38 4.49 26.25
C GLY A 421 1.42 5.17 25.36
N PHE A 422 1.91 6.32 25.79
CA PHE A 422 2.89 7.13 25.07
C PHE A 422 4.31 6.75 25.42
#